data_56b19a571d29f4bb00a5d4b7905dfc86
#
_entry.id   56b19a571d29f4bb00a5d4b7905dfc86
#
_cell.length_a   1.000
_cell.length_b   1.000
_cell.length_c   1.000
_cell.angle_alpha   90.00
_cell.angle_beta   90.00
_cell.angle_gamma   90.00
#
_symmetry.space_group_name_H-M   'P 1'
#
loop_
_entity.id
_entity.type
_entity.pdbx_description
1 polymer ?
#
loop_
_entity_poly.entity_id
_entity_poly.type
_entity_poly.pdbx_seq_one_letter_code
_entity_poly.pdbx_strand_id
1 'polypeptide(L)'
;MRFPLFAAIALAAAFAPAVRAQDRPPLFFREDWTETPAALPVTQDHVANADLLLTLHGPGGARLKKSHHDRPADDPFYIWSGDADAPWVASLRHRRAAVDLNRLAKVRWRARQTGFRRLHLALRLADGTWIVSDESDGASGDWRIHEFNVGDLHWRRLDVVKAVEGAPVAAPDLSRVVEIGVTDLMTGGGTPASSRLDWIEVYGWKVD
;
A
#
# COMPACT_ATOMS: atom_id res chain seq x y z
N MET A 1 29.13 70.87 -35.16
CA MET A 1 27.92 70.28 -34.53
C MET A 1 28.04 68.76 -34.53
N ARG A 2 28.24 68.13 -33.32
CA ARG A 2 28.34 66.69 -33.14
C ARG A 2 27.09 66.24 -32.36
N PHE A 3 26.27 65.39 -32.94
CA PHE A 3 25.11 64.80 -32.28
C PHE A 3 25.54 63.49 -31.58
N PRO A 4 25.16 63.31 -30.32
CA PRO A 4 25.41 62.01 -29.65
C PRO A 4 24.36 60.95 -30.03
N LEU A 5 24.82 59.75 -30.35
CA LEU A 5 24.01 58.58 -30.64
C LEU A 5 23.61 57.93 -29.30
N PHE A 6 22.32 57.95 -28.96
CA PHE A 6 21.82 57.21 -27.82
C PHE A 6 21.52 55.76 -28.24
N ALA A 7 22.28 54.81 -27.68
CA ALA A 7 22.03 53.40 -27.82
C ALA A 7 20.97 52.96 -26.78
N ALA A 8 19.81 52.53 -27.23
CA ALA A 8 18.78 51.94 -26.39
C ALA A 8 19.09 50.45 -26.14
N ILE A 9 19.41 50.11 -24.91
CA ILE A 9 19.59 48.70 -24.50
C ILE A 9 18.18 48.17 -24.17
N ALA A 10 17.67 47.28 -24.99
CA ALA A 10 16.44 46.53 -24.72
C ALA A 10 16.76 45.34 -23.78
N LEU A 11 16.24 45.43 -22.53
CA LEU A 11 16.35 44.39 -21.55
C LEU A 11 15.28 43.30 -21.84
N ALA A 12 15.66 42.18 -22.44
CA ALA A 12 14.79 41.05 -22.65
C ALA A 12 14.62 40.29 -21.33
N ALA A 13 13.47 40.45 -20.68
CA ALA A 13 13.09 39.66 -19.52
C ALA A 13 12.80 38.23 -19.96
N ALA A 14 13.71 37.29 -19.65
CA ALA A 14 13.49 35.85 -19.85
C ALA A 14 12.47 35.36 -18.84
N PHE A 15 11.25 35.07 -19.28
CA PHE A 15 10.26 34.35 -18.49
C PHE A 15 10.73 32.89 -18.38
N ALA A 16 11.35 32.50 -17.26
CA ALA A 16 11.54 31.13 -16.90
C ALA A 16 10.16 30.50 -16.61
N PRO A 17 9.80 29.37 -17.24
CA PRO A 17 8.55 28.69 -16.90
C PRO A 17 8.61 28.31 -15.41
N ALA A 18 7.64 28.78 -14.63
CA ALA A 18 7.48 28.37 -13.25
C ALA A 18 7.21 26.85 -13.25
N VAL A 19 8.17 26.06 -12.79
CA VAL A 19 7.98 24.65 -12.51
C VAL A 19 6.92 24.56 -11.41
N ARG A 20 5.68 24.23 -11.79
CA ARG A 20 4.63 23.96 -10.80
C ARG A 20 5.11 22.80 -9.92
N ALA A 21 5.23 23.06 -8.62
CA ALA A 21 5.41 22.02 -7.65
C ALA A 21 4.30 20.97 -7.86
N GLN A 22 4.70 19.74 -8.05
CA GLN A 22 3.72 18.66 -8.24
C GLN A 22 2.93 18.50 -6.94
N ASP A 23 1.62 18.67 -6.99
CA ASP A 23 0.78 18.57 -5.80
C ASP A 23 0.94 17.19 -5.16
N ARG A 24 1.15 17.18 -3.85
CA ARG A 24 1.23 15.92 -3.10
C ARG A 24 -0.15 15.29 -3.00
N PRO A 25 -0.29 14.00 -3.26
CA PRO A 25 -1.58 13.33 -3.15
C PRO A 25 -2.09 13.38 -1.71
N PRO A 26 -3.40 13.62 -1.52
CA PRO A 26 -4.02 13.59 -0.19
C PRO A 26 -4.07 12.17 0.36
N LEU A 27 -4.26 12.04 1.68
CA LEU A 27 -4.62 10.77 2.30
C LEU A 27 -5.99 10.33 1.76
N PHE A 28 -6.03 9.18 1.08
CA PHE A 28 -7.26 8.59 0.55
C PHE A 28 -7.98 7.78 1.63
N PHE A 29 -7.24 6.90 2.35
CA PHE A 29 -7.71 6.25 3.56
C PHE A 29 -6.56 5.85 4.48
N ARG A 30 -6.92 5.61 5.74
CA ARG A 30 -6.12 4.92 6.74
C ARG A 30 -6.97 3.84 7.42
N GLU A 31 -6.36 2.69 7.71
CA GLU A 31 -6.93 1.62 8.51
C GLU A 31 -5.99 1.29 9.67
N ASP A 32 -6.52 1.31 10.90
CA ASP A 32 -5.78 1.06 12.15
C ASP A 32 -6.23 -0.21 12.89
N TRP A 33 -7.23 -0.91 12.38
CA TRP A 33 -7.94 -2.02 13.01
C TRP A 33 -8.62 -1.64 14.34
N THR A 34 -9.76 -2.27 14.62
CA THR A 34 -10.52 -2.00 15.84
C THR A 34 -9.78 -2.48 17.08
N GLU A 35 -9.95 -1.76 18.20
CA GLU A 35 -9.44 -2.15 19.51
C GLU A 35 -10.32 -3.24 20.15
N THR A 36 -10.32 -4.43 19.55
CA THR A 36 -11.11 -5.59 19.97
C THR A 36 -10.20 -6.76 20.30
N PRO A 37 -10.68 -7.73 21.12
CA PRO A 37 -9.91 -8.92 21.45
C PRO A 37 -9.42 -9.70 20.23
N ALA A 38 -8.42 -10.55 20.44
CA ALA A 38 -7.91 -11.45 19.40
C ALA A 38 -9.01 -12.36 18.85
N ALA A 39 -9.05 -12.53 17.53
CA ALA A 39 -10.04 -13.33 16.82
C ALA A 39 -9.45 -14.00 15.58
N LEU A 40 -9.93 -15.17 15.23
CA LEU A 40 -9.56 -15.93 14.03
C LEU A 40 -10.83 -16.40 13.31
N PRO A 41 -10.98 -16.09 12.01
CA PRO A 41 -10.16 -15.17 11.23
C PRO A 41 -10.40 -13.70 11.59
N VAL A 42 -9.58 -12.80 11.06
CA VAL A 42 -9.92 -11.39 10.98
C VAL A 42 -11.16 -11.23 10.09
N THR A 43 -12.10 -10.35 10.48
CA THR A 43 -13.37 -10.13 9.77
C THR A 43 -13.61 -8.65 9.53
N GLN A 44 -14.69 -8.31 8.84
CA GLN A 44 -15.13 -6.92 8.64
C GLN A 44 -15.31 -6.15 9.96
N ASP A 45 -15.72 -6.81 11.04
CA ASP A 45 -15.93 -6.16 12.35
C ASP A 45 -14.62 -5.67 13.00
N HIS A 46 -13.49 -6.11 12.48
CA HIS A 46 -12.17 -5.69 12.92
C HIS A 46 -11.59 -4.51 12.11
N VAL A 47 -12.32 -4.02 11.11
CA VAL A 47 -11.95 -2.84 10.32
C VAL A 47 -12.48 -1.60 11.03
N ALA A 48 -11.56 -0.71 11.45
CA ALA A 48 -11.90 0.51 12.18
C ALA A 48 -12.51 1.59 11.28
N ASN A 49 -12.04 1.68 10.04
CA ASN A 49 -12.56 2.64 9.07
C ASN A 49 -13.84 2.13 8.42
N ALA A 50 -14.99 2.72 8.79
CA ALA A 50 -16.31 2.32 8.31
C ALA A 50 -16.51 2.46 6.78
N ASP A 51 -15.69 3.27 6.10
CA ASP A 51 -15.73 3.41 4.65
C ASP A 51 -15.00 2.27 3.90
N LEU A 52 -14.37 1.34 4.60
CA LEU A 52 -13.63 0.23 4.00
C LEU A 52 -14.37 -1.10 4.08
N LEU A 53 -14.10 -1.94 3.10
CA LEU A 53 -14.50 -3.34 3.05
C LEU A 53 -13.26 -4.21 3.02
N LEU A 54 -13.18 -5.18 3.92
CA LEU A 54 -12.12 -6.17 3.96
C LEU A 54 -12.50 -7.41 3.15
N THR A 55 -11.57 -7.90 2.34
CA THR A 55 -11.66 -9.22 1.72
C THR A 55 -10.37 -10.00 1.94
N LEU A 56 -10.50 -11.27 2.31
CA LEU A 56 -9.38 -12.19 2.48
C LEU A 56 -9.34 -13.14 1.29
N HIS A 57 -8.16 -13.33 0.72
CA HIS A 57 -7.94 -14.19 -0.43
C HIS A 57 -6.74 -15.12 -0.19
N GLY A 58 -6.59 -16.08 -1.10
CA GLY A 58 -5.54 -17.07 -1.03
C GLY A 58 -5.85 -18.18 -0.03
N PRO A 59 -5.14 -19.32 -0.09
CA PRO A 59 -5.39 -20.47 0.75
C PRO A 59 -5.13 -20.20 2.25
N GLY A 60 -4.24 -19.23 2.56
CA GLY A 60 -3.94 -18.82 3.94
C GLY A 60 -4.85 -17.72 4.49
N GLY A 61 -5.74 -17.13 3.69
CA GLY A 61 -6.55 -15.97 4.08
C GLY A 61 -7.38 -16.22 5.34
N ALA A 62 -8.08 -17.34 5.42
CA ALA A 62 -8.89 -17.71 6.59
C ALA A 62 -8.09 -17.99 7.87
N ARG A 63 -6.76 -17.97 7.80
CA ARG A 63 -5.84 -18.15 8.94
C ARG A 63 -5.20 -16.82 9.40
N LEU A 64 -5.58 -15.71 8.81
CA LEU A 64 -5.19 -14.38 9.33
C LEU A 64 -5.97 -14.07 10.60
N LYS A 65 -5.25 -13.67 11.62
CA LYS A 65 -5.78 -13.42 12.95
C LYS A 65 -5.77 -11.95 13.29
N LYS A 66 -6.84 -11.45 13.91
CA LYS A 66 -6.80 -10.19 14.67
C LYS A 66 -6.06 -10.45 15.97
N SER A 67 -5.08 -9.61 16.30
CA SER A 67 -4.24 -9.83 17.49
C SER A 67 -3.89 -8.54 18.22
N HIS A 68 -3.52 -8.70 19.47
CA HIS A 68 -3.04 -7.68 20.40
C HIS A 68 -2.50 -8.42 21.63
N HIS A 69 -1.55 -7.85 22.33
CA HIS A 69 -1.08 -8.35 23.63
C HIS A 69 -1.19 -7.25 24.68
N ASP A 70 -1.59 -7.62 25.88
CA ASP A 70 -1.65 -6.69 27.00
C ASP A 70 -0.26 -6.20 27.46
N ARG A 71 0.77 -6.88 27.02
CA ARG A 71 2.17 -6.55 27.33
C ARG A 71 3.08 -6.74 26.10
N PRO A 72 3.89 -5.70 25.76
CA PRO A 72 4.00 -4.38 26.41
C PRO A 72 2.68 -3.59 26.29
N ALA A 73 2.48 -2.58 27.13
CA ALA A 73 1.24 -1.79 27.17
C ALA A 73 0.99 -0.96 25.90
N ASP A 74 1.99 -0.81 25.06
CA ASP A 74 1.97 -0.12 23.75
C ASP A 74 1.95 -1.09 22.55
N ASP A 75 1.67 -2.38 22.80
CA ASP A 75 1.49 -3.34 21.69
C ASP A 75 0.26 -2.92 20.87
N PRO A 76 0.39 -2.70 19.54
CA PRO A 76 -0.71 -2.23 18.73
C PRO A 76 -1.79 -3.31 18.52
N PHE A 77 -2.94 -2.89 18.01
CA PHE A 77 -3.94 -3.80 17.46
C PHE A 77 -3.59 -4.06 15.99
N TYR A 78 -3.37 -5.31 15.62
CA TYR A 78 -2.82 -5.67 14.29
C TYR A 78 -3.46 -6.93 13.72
N ILE A 79 -3.28 -7.15 12.43
CA ILE A 79 -3.50 -8.46 11.81
C ILE A 79 -2.20 -9.25 11.78
N TRP A 80 -2.29 -10.56 11.96
CA TRP A 80 -1.17 -11.47 12.15
C TRP A 80 -1.31 -12.75 11.34
N SER A 81 -0.22 -13.14 10.70
CA SER A 81 -0.15 -14.32 9.84
C SER A 81 0.50 -15.54 10.49
N GLY A 82 0.72 -15.53 11.82
CA GLY A 82 1.47 -16.61 12.47
C GLY A 82 0.84 -18.01 12.36
N ASP A 83 -0.50 -18.07 12.23
CA ASP A 83 -1.24 -19.32 12.03
C ASP A 83 -1.43 -19.67 10.54
N ALA A 84 -1.05 -18.80 9.63
CA ALA A 84 -1.17 -19.04 8.20
C ALA A 84 -0.04 -19.94 7.70
N ASP A 85 -0.39 -21.09 7.18
CA ASP A 85 0.50 -22.12 6.62
C ASP A 85 0.59 -22.05 5.08
N ALA A 86 -0.09 -21.10 4.49
CA ALA A 86 -0.15 -20.88 3.04
C ALA A 86 -0.15 -19.38 2.71
N PRO A 87 0.14 -18.98 1.46
CA PRO A 87 0.11 -17.59 1.03
C PRO A 87 -1.30 -16.98 1.15
N TRP A 88 -1.35 -15.67 1.35
CA TRP A 88 -2.59 -14.95 1.63
C TRP A 88 -2.54 -13.52 1.08
N VAL A 89 -3.71 -12.96 0.86
CA VAL A 89 -3.92 -11.53 0.57
C VAL A 89 -5.03 -10.99 1.48
N ALA A 90 -4.79 -9.86 2.13
CA ALA A 90 -5.82 -9.06 2.78
C ALA A 90 -5.99 -7.78 1.99
N SER A 91 -7.17 -7.53 1.42
CA SER A 91 -7.44 -6.34 0.63
C SER A 91 -8.52 -5.46 1.25
N LEU A 92 -8.35 -4.15 1.06
CA LEU A 92 -9.26 -3.11 1.50
C LEU A 92 -9.80 -2.37 0.27
N ARG A 93 -11.12 -2.27 0.19
CA ARG A 93 -11.84 -1.53 -0.85
C ARG A 93 -12.63 -0.40 -0.22
N HIS A 94 -12.44 0.83 -0.70
CA HIS A 94 -13.32 1.92 -0.28
C HIS A 94 -14.72 1.74 -0.88
N ARG A 95 -15.78 1.88 -0.06
CA ARG A 95 -17.17 1.54 -0.43
C ARG A 95 -17.71 2.35 -1.59
N ARG A 96 -17.25 3.58 -1.79
CA ARG A 96 -17.84 4.55 -2.71
C ARG A 96 -16.89 5.12 -3.74
N ALA A 97 -15.60 4.80 -3.68
CA ALA A 97 -14.61 5.41 -4.54
C ALA A 97 -13.47 4.47 -4.88
N ALA A 98 -12.81 4.75 -5.99
CA ALA A 98 -11.50 4.22 -6.33
C ALA A 98 -10.43 5.29 -6.08
N VAL A 99 -9.17 4.95 -6.34
CA VAL A 99 -8.04 5.88 -6.18
C VAL A 99 -7.16 5.87 -7.43
N ASP A 100 -6.74 7.07 -7.86
CA ASP A 100 -5.66 7.24 -8.83
C ASP A 100 -4.33 7.22 -8.05
N LEU A 101 -3.52 6.20 -8.35
CA LEU A 101 -2.20 5.97 -7.75
C LEU A 101 -1.05 6.36 -8.68
N ASN A 102 -1.30 7.18 -9.70
CA ASN A 102 -0.23 7.75 -10.53
C ASN A 102 0.56 8.85 -9.78
N ARG A 103 1.60 9.38 -10.44
CA ARG A 103 2.43 10.50 -9.97
C ARG A 103 3.15 10.17 -8.67
N LEU A 104 2.96 11.01 -7.63
CA LEU A 104 3.60 10.91 -6.31
C LEU A 104 2.78 10.09 -5.31
N ALA A 105 1.86 9.24 -5.81
CA ALA A 105 1.08 8.38 -4.95
C ALA A 105 1.96 7.40 -4.19
N LYS A 106 1.55 7.11 -2.95
CA LYS A 106 2.28 6.21 -2.08
C LYS A 106 1.37 5.41 -1.18
N VAL A 107 1.85 4.25 -0.77
CA VAL A 107 1.25 3.43 0.27
C VAL A 107 2.27 3.28 1.40
N ARG A 108 1.80 3.46 2.62
CA ARG A 108 2.62 3.28 3.82
C ARG A 108 1.93 2.31 4.75
N TRP A 109 2.73 1.56 5.49
CA TRP A 109 2.23 0.79 6.61
C TRP A 109 3.23 0.72 7.75
N ARG A 110 2.74 0.44 8.95
CA ARG A 110 3.57 0.04 10.06
C ARG A 110 3.41 -1.46 10.26
N ALA A 111 4.51 -2.16 10.17
CA ALA A 111 4.50 -3.62 10.19
C ALA A 111 5.74 -4.17 10.91
N ARG A 112 5.67 -5.46 11.28
CA ARG A 112 6.78 -6.22 11.86
C ARG A 112 6.80 -7.61 11.26
N GLN A 113 7.88 -7.92 10.56
CA GLN A 113 8.10 -9.24 9.97
C GLN A 113 9.21 -9.96 10.72
N THR A 114 9.04 -11.25 10.93
CA THR A 114 10.04 -12.11 11.56
C THR A 114 10.49 -13.22 10.60
N GLY A 115 11.72 -13.66 10.76
CA GLY A 115 12.32 -14.68 9.91
C GLY A 115 12.45 -14.21 8.46
N PHE A 116 11.95 -14.99 7.53
CA PHE A 116 12.03 -14.73 6.09
C PHE A 116 10.74 -14.14 5.49
N ARG A 117 9.77 -13.75 6.32
CA ARG A 117 8.50 -13.19 5.87
C ARG A 117 8.68 -11.86 5.18
N ARG A 118 7.85 -11.63 4.13
CA ARG A 118 7.86 -10.42 3.33
C ARG A 118 6.44 -10.01 3.01
N LEU A 119 6.14 -8.72 3.19
CA LEU A 119 4.87 -8.14 2.77
C LEU A 119 5.06 -7.38 1.46
N HIS A 120 4.23 -7.69 0.48
CA HIS A 120 4.14 -7.01 -0.79
C HIS A 120 2.85 -6.19 -0.88
N LEU A 121 2.89 -5.12 -1.66
CA LEU A 121 1.71 -4.37 -2.01
C LEU A 121 0.96 -5.09 -3.14
N ALA A 122 -0.33 -5.33 -2.96
CA ALA A 122 -1.22 -5.89 -3.99
C ALA A 122 -2.28 -4.86 -4.37
N LEU A 123 -2.58 -4.75 -5.66
CA LEU A 123 -3.58 -3.83 -6.19
C LEU A 123 -4.55 -4.57 -7.09
N ARG A 124 -5.84 -4.21 -7.00
CA ARG A 124 -6.83 -4.58 -7.99
C ARG A 124 -7.15 -3.40 -8.88
N LEU A 125 -6.96 -3.57 -10.17
CA LEU A 125 -7.24 -2.56 -11.18
C LEU A 125 -8.74 -2.50 -11.53
N ALA A 126 -9.16 -1.46 -12.22
CA ALA A 126 -10.55 -1.27 -12.64
C ALA A 126 -11.09 -2.37 -13.55
N ASP A 127 -10.23 -3.00 -14.36
CA ASP A 127 -10.57 -4.13 -15.23
C ASP A 127 -10.68 -5.47 -14.47
N GLY A 128 -10.45 -5.48 -13.15
CA GLY A 128 -10.47 -6.65 -12.29
C GLY A 128 -9.13 -7.38 -12.20
N THR A 129 -8.11 -6.97 -12.94
CA THR A 129 -6.77 -7.57 -12.87
C THR A 129 -6.15 -7.29 -11.51
N TRP A 130 -5.58 -8.34 -10.90
CA TRP A 130 -4.74 -8.21 -9.72
C TRP A 130 -3.26 -8.13 -10.11
N ILE A 131 -2.55 -7.23 -9.46
CA ILE A 131 -1.09 -7.07 -9.58
C ILE A 131 -0.44 -7.01 -8.19
N VAL A 132 0.82 -7.39 -8.12
CA VAL A 132 1.64 -7.37 -6.90
C VAL A 132 2.98 -6.70 -7.18
N SER A 133 3.49 -5.95 -6.22
CA SER A 133 4.78 -5.27 -6.31
C SER A 133 5.94 -6.26 -6.25
N ASP A 134 7.01 -5.98 -6.99
CA ASP A 134 8.30 -6.66 -6.87
C ASP A 134 9.03 -6.25 -5.58
N GLU A 135 8.88 -4.99 -5.16
CA GLU A 135 9.37 -4.51 -3.86
C GLU A 135 8.56 -5.12 -2.72
N SER A 136 9.24 -5.39 -1.61
CA SER A 136 8.64 -5.98 -0.42
C SER A 136 9.24 -5.42 0.86
N ASP A 137 8.41 -5.39 1.91
CA ASP A 137 8.83 -5.11 3.28
C ASP A 137 9.24 -6.41 3.97
N GLY A 138 10.54 -6.61 4.15
CA GLY A 138 11.13 -7.83 4.75
C GLY A 138 11.27 -7.77 6.27
N ALA A 139 12.04 -8.71 6.83
CA ALA A 139 12.25 -8.82 8.28
C ALA A 139 12.82 -7.54 8.89
N SER A 140 12.24 -7.12 10.02
CA SER A 140 12.60 -5.86 10.68
C SER A 140 13.04 -6.02 12.14
N GLY A 141 12.74 -7.16 12.77
CA GLY A 141 13.01 -7.35 14.20
C GLY A 141 12.07 -6.56 15.11
N ASP A 142 11.66 -5.36 14.71
CA ASP A 142 10.76 -4.46 15.45
C ASP A 142 9.73 -3.81 14.51
N TRP A 143 8.77 -3.11 15.08
CA TRP A 143 7.79 -2.32 14.35
C TRP A 143 8.47 -1.19 13.57
N ARG A 144 8.24 -1.13 12.26
CA ARG A 144 8.75 -0.05 11.42
C ARG A 144 7.71 0.42 10.42
N ILE A 145 7.88 1.65 9.98
CA ILE A 145 7.11 2.21 8.86
C ILE A 145 7.88 1.90 7.59
N HIS A 146 7.19 1.29 6.63
CA HIS A 146 7.66 1.12 5.27
C HIS A 146 6.80 1.95 4.32
N GLU A 147 7.42 2.57 3.31
CA GLU A 147 6.76 3.41 2.32
C GLU A 147 7.07 2.89 0.93
N PHE A 148 6.02 2.63 0.15
CA PHE A 148 6.09 2.31 -1.26
C PHE A 148 5.76 3.54 -2.07
N ASN A 149 6.70 4.04 -2.86
CA ASN A 149 6.45 5.03 -3.90
C ASN A 149 5.87 4.30 -5.11
N VAL A 150 4.57 4.39 -5.31
CA VAL A 150 3.85 3.54 -6.29
C VAL A 150 4.39 3.70 -7.71
N GLY A 151 4.86 4.90 -8.07
CA GLY A 151 5.46 5.19 -9.38
C GLY A 151 6.81 4.53 -9.65
N ASP A 152 7.51 4.08 -8.61
CA ASP A 152 8.84 3.46 -8.71
C ASP A 152 8.77 1.92 -8.76
N LEU A 153 7.57 1.34 -8.49
CA LEU A 153 7.40 -0.11 -8.40
C LEU A 153 7.28 -0.77 -9.77
N HIS A 154 7.84 -1.97 -9.86
CA HIS A 154 7.55 -2.89 -10.93
C HIS A 154 6.47 -3.88 -10.48
N TRP A 155 5.68 -4.34 -11.43
CA TRP A 155 4.48 -5.09 -11.13
C TRP A 155 4.48 -6.45 -11.83
N ARG A 156 3.90 -7.42 -11.13
CA ARG A 156 3.62 -8.74 -11.68
C ARG A 156 2.12 -9.03 -11.55
N ARG A 157 1.57 -9.86 -12.42
CA ARG A 157 0.21 -10.38 -12.24
C ARG A 157 0.13 -11.15 -10.92
N LEU A 158 -1.02 -11.10 -10.28
CA LEU A 158 -1.30 -11.87 -9.08
C LEU A 158 -2.53 -12.75 -9.32
N ASP A 159 -2.36 -14.07 -9.23
CA ASP A 159 -3.48 -14.97 -9.03
C ASP A 159 -3.92 -14.85 -7.57
N VAL A 160 -4.92 -14.01 -7.32
CA VAL A 160 -5.36 -13.69 -5.95
C VAL A 160 -5.99 -14.90 -5.25
N VAL A 161 -6.56 -15.86 -5.99
CA VAL A 161 -7.17 -17.07 -5.43
C VAL A 161 -6.11 -18.02 -4.87
N LYS A 162 -4.99 -18.13 -5.55
CA LYS A 162 -3.85 -18.95 -5.10
C LYS A 162 -2.83 -18.15 -4.30
N ALA A 163 -2.91 -16.82 -4.34
CA ALA A 163 -1.90 -15.88 -3.85
C ALA A 163 -0.51 -16.19 -4.44
N VAL A 164 -0.43 -16.29 -5.77
CA VAL A 164 0.79 -16.61 -6.51
C VAL A 164 1.06 -15.55 -7.57
N GLU A 165 2.31 -15.07 -7.62
CA GLU A 165 2.74 -14.13 -8.65
C GLU A 165 2.89 -14.79 -10.01
N GLY A 166 2.59 -14.03 -11.06
CA GLY A 166 2.68 -14.47 -12.46
C GLY A 166 3.63 -13.60 -13.28
N ALA A 167 3.30 -13.43 -14.55
CA ALA A 167 4.12 -12.68 -15.50
C ALA A 167 4.24 -11.18 -15.13
N PRO A 168 5.35 -10.51 -15.50
CA PRO A 168 5.50 -9.07 -15.37
C PRO A 168 4.38 -8.29 -16.10
N VAL A 169 4.03 -7.12 -15.55
CA VAL A 169 3.09 -6.14 -16.14
C VAL A 169 3.86 -4.84 -16.36
N ALA A 170 4.15 -4.50 -17.61
CA ALA A 170 5.07 -3.41 -17.94
C ALA A 170 4.51 -2.00 -17.63
N ALA A 171 3.21 -1.79 -17.80
CA ALA A 171 2.56 -0.49 -17.58
C ALA A 171 1.11 -0.69 -17.15
N PRO A 172 0.87 -0.99 -15.85
CA PRO A 172 -0.50 -1.12 -15.36
C PRO A 172 -1.19 0.25 -15.37
N ASP A 173 -2.49 0.25 -15.66
CA ASP A 173 -3.30 1.47 -15.50
C ASP A 173 -3.63 1.68 -14.02
N LEU A 174 -2.89 2.59 -13.39
CA LEU A 174 -3.04 2.96 -11.99
C LEU A 174 -3.99 4.17 -11.79
N SER A 175 -4.62 4.68 -12.85
CA SER A 175 -5.53 5.82 -12.76
C SER A 175 -6.83 5.50 -12.02
N ARG A 176 -7.15 4.21 -11.84
CA ARG A 176 -8.35 3.75 -11.15
C ARG A 176 -8.10 2.39 -10.48
N VAL A 177 -7.53 2.43 -9.29
CA VAL A 177 -7.33 1.26 -8.43
C VAL A 177 -8.53 1.10 -7.50
N VAL A 178 -9.12 -0.09 -7.48
CA VAL A 178 -10.38 -0.36 -6.75
C VAL A 178 -10.17 -1.07 -5.42
N GLU A 179 -9.07 -1.81 -5.26
CA GLU A 179 -8.68 -2.42 -3.99
C GLU A 179 -7.18 -2.31 -3.78
N ILE A 180 -6.79 -2.08 -2.54
CA ILE A 180 -5.40 -2.05 -2.09
C ILE A 180 -5.24 -3.16 -1.06
N GLY A 181 -4.25 -4.02 -1.25
CA GLY A 181 -4.01 -5.19 -0.40
C GLY A 181 -2.58 -5.31 0.05
N VAL A 182 -2.43 -6.09 1.11
CA VAL A 182 -1.15 -6.56 1.63
C VAL A 182 -1.11 -8.07 1.47
N THR A 183 0.00 -8.62 1.00
CA THR A 183 0.15 -10.05 0.76
C THR A 183 1.49 -10.58 1.21
N ASP A 184 1.49 -11.79 1.75
CA ASP A 184 2.68 -12.63 1.92
C ASP A 184 2.54 -13.84 0.99
N LEU A 185 3.38 -13.88 -0.03
CA LEU A 185 3.35 -14.92 -1.07
C LEU A 185 4.09 -16.20 -0.66
N MET A 186 4.68 -16.19 0.54
CA MET A 186 5.44 -17.34 1.01
C MET A 186 4.55 -18.38 1.64
N THR A 187 4.79 -19.63 1.30
CA THR A 187 4.21 -20.76 2.02
C THR A 187 4.66 -20.72 3.47
N GLY A 188 3.71 -20.80 4.39
CA GLY A 188 3.93 -20.79 5.83
C GLY A 188 4.10 -22.19 6.42
N GLY A 189 4.12 -22.22 7.75
CA GLY A 189 4.14 -23.44 8.55
C GLY A 189 5.55 -23.88 8.95
N GLY A 190 5.61 -24.61 10.05
CA GLY A 190 6.85 -25.21 10.56
C GLY A 190 7.87 -24.24 11.16
N THR A 191 7.61 -22.92 11.18
CA THR A 191 8.48 -21.92 11.79
C THR A 191 7.67 -20.84 12.52
N PRO A 192 8.27 -20.15 13.52
CA PRO A 192 7.63 -19.01 14.18
C PRO A 192 7.63 -17.72 13.35
N ALA A 193 8.10 -17.77 12.09
CA ALA A 193 8.12 -16.61 11.21
C ALA A 193 6.71 -16.12 10.90
N SER A 194 6.47 -14.84 11.09
CA SER A 194 5.15 -14.24 10.90
C SER A 194 5.24 -12.80 10.43
N SER A 195 4.20 -12.33 9.77
CA SER A 195 4.00 -10.92 9.45
C SER A 195 2.93 -10.35 10.35
N ARG A 196 3.14 -9.09 10.78
CA ARG A 196 2.19 -8.29 11.56
C ARG A 196 2.01 -6.96 10.87
N LEU A 197 0.76 -6.55 10.71
CA LEU A 197 0.41 -5.26 10.12
C LEU A 197 -0.44 -4.46 11.13
N ASP A 198 0.12 -3.38 11.65
CA ASP A 198 -0.50 -2.47 12.60
C ASP A 198 -1.49 -1.54 11.88
N TRP A 199 -1.00 -0.76 10.91
CA TRP A 199 -1.86 0.13 10.14
C TRP A 199 -1.37 0.24 8.69
N ILE A 200 -2.28 0.71 7.82
CA ILE A 200 -2.00 1.03 6.42
C ILE A 200 -2.61 2.38 6.05
N GLU A 201 -1.85 3.21 5.33
CA GLU A 201 -2.23 4.49 4.74
C GLU A 201 -2.05 4.45 3.23
N VAL A 202 -3.02 5.00 2.51
CA VAL A 202 -2.96 5.17 1.06
C VAL A 202 -3.08 6.65 0.72
N TYR A 203 -2.11 7.18 -0.01
CA TYR A 203 -2.08 8.54 -0.52
C TYR A 203 -2.25 8.51 -2.04
N GLY A 204 -3.34 9.10 -2.51
CA GLY A 204 -3.72 9.12 -3.92
C GLY A 204 -4.91 10.05 -4.14
N TRP A 205 -5.31 10.21 -5.39
CA TRP A 205 -6.41 11.08 -5.76
C TRP A 205 -7.71 10.26 -5.83
N LYS A 206 -8.73 10.70 -5.09
CA LYS A 206 -10.05 10.04 -5.13
C LYS A 206 -10.63 10.09 -6.53
N VAL A 207 -11.17 8.97 -6.99
CA VAL A 207 -11.88 8.80 -8.26
C VAL A 207 -13.25 8.19 -7.96
N ASP A 208 -14.31 8.83 -8.45
CA ASP A 208 -15.71 8.40 -8.27
C ASP A 208 -16.11 7.27 -9.24
#